data_6262a83626599b785d634add1edc7ab1
#
_entry.id   6262a83626599b785d634add1edc7ab1
#
_cell.length_a   1.000
_cell.length_b   1.000
_cell.length_c   1.000
_cell.angle_alpha   90.00
_cell.angle_beta   90.00
_cell.angle_gamma   90.00
#
_symmetry.space_group_name_H-M   'P 1'
#
loop_
_entity.id
_entity.type
_entity.pdbx_description
1 polymer ?
#
loop_
_entity_poly.entity_id
_entity_poly.type
_entity_poly.pdbx_seq_one_letter_code
_entity_poly.pdbx_strand_id
1 'polypeptide(L)'
;DQAIASIVGNVAPGVTIAVTRSSYYDFSDIARPEAWNDANSNGTCDNGETYTDENKNGQWDADIGKSGNGGANDVVVYTVKATYKPLFPIPGLTNRDNSRTLTAIAVRKNQPYALQSSYGSAAGSCR
;
A
#
# COMPACT_ATOMS: atom_id res chain seq x y z
N ASP A 1 0.00 15.15 -5.33
CA ASP A 1 -1.19 14.95 -4.49
C ASP A 1 -2.11 16.17 -4.48
N GLN A 2 -1.56 17.39 -4.43
CA GLN A 2 -2.35 18.62 -4.50
C GLN A 2 -3.13 18.75 -5.82
N ALA A 3 -2.56 18.32 -6.95
CA ALA A 3 -3.25 18.36 -8.24
C ALA A 3 -4.49 17.47 -8.27
N ILE A 4 -4.44 16.28 -7.69
CA ILE A 4 -5.59 15.36 -7.60
C ILE A 4 -6.66 15.99 -6.69
N ALA A 5 -6.27 16.52 -5.53
CA ALA A 5 -7.18 17.15 -4.59
C ALA A 5 -7.89 18.38 -5.19
N SER A 6 -7.20 19.20 -5.99
CA SER A 6 -7.79 20.37 -6.65
C SER A 6 -8.78 20.00 -7.74
N ILE A 7 -8.48 19.01 -8.57
CA ILE A 7 -9.37 18.56 -9.65
C ILE A 7 -10.64 17.92 -9.07
N VAL A 8 -10.49 17.02 -8.10
CA VAL A 8 -11.63 16.29 -7.52
C VAL A 8 -12.48 17.21 -6.63
N GLY A 9 -11.86 18.16 -5.90
CA GLY A 9 -12.56 19.12 -5.07
C GLY A 9 -13.50 20.05 -5.86
N ASN A 10 -13.15 20.34 -7.12
CA ASN A 10 -14.01 21.13 -8.02
C ASN A 10 -15.24 20.35 -8.51
N VAL A 11 -15.13 19.02 -8.60
CA VAL A 11 -16.22 18.16 -9.10
C VAL A 11 -17.10 17.63 -7.96
N ALA A 12 -16.52 17.39 -6.79
CA ALA A 12 -17.22 16.85 -5.64
C ALA A 12 -16.84 17.63 -4.35
N PRO A 13 -17.55 18.72 -4.04
CA PRO A 13 -17.31 19.47 -2.81
C PRO A 13 -17.48 18.59 -1.56
N GLY A 14 -16.53 18.68 -0.62
CA GLY A 14 -16.57 17.87 0.61
C GLY A 14 -16.02 16.44 0.47
N VAL A 15 -15.38 16.11 -0.65
CA VAL A 15 -14.66 14.84 -0.79
C VAL A 15 -13.38 14.84 0.04
N THR A 16 -13.14 13.74 0.76
CA THR A 16 -11.86 13.47 1.42
C THR A 16 -11.04 12.53 0.53
N ILE A 17 -9.82 12.93 0.20
CA ILE A 17 -8.91 12.16 -0.65
C ILE A 17 -7.74 11.70 0.20
N ALA A 18 -7.49 10.38 0.20
CA ALA A 18 -6.29 9.77 0.74
C ALA A 18 -5.49 9.14 -0.40
N VAL A 19 -4.21 9.50 -0.49
CA VAL A 19 -3.28 8.94 -1.48
C VAL A 19 -2.19 8.20 -0.74
N THR A 20 -2.02 6.92 -1.06
CA THR A 20 -0.91 6.10 -0.56
C THR A 20 -0.05 5.63 -1.72
N ARG A 21 1.23 5.44 -1.46
CA ARG A 21 2.22 4.94 -2.41
C ARG A 21 3.04 3.88 -1.73
N SER A 22 3.14 2.73 -2.38
CA SER A 22 4.01 1.63 -1.96
C SER A 22 4.94 1.27 -3.12
N SER A 23 6.22 1.15 -2.84
CA SER A 23 7.23 0.76 -3.81
C SER A 23 7.72 -0.65 -3.54
N TYR A 24 7.92 -1.42 -4.60
CA TYR A 24 8.34 -2.81 -4.59
C TYR A 24 9.51 -3.00 -5.54
N TYR A 25 10.33 -4.01 -5.30
CA TYR A 25 11.45 -4.33 -6.16
C TYR A 25 10.98 -4.83 -7.54
N ASP A 26 9.96 -5.71 -7.57
CA ASP A 26 9.36 -6.22 -8.80
C ASP A 26 7.83 -6.31 -8.68
N PHE A 27 7.17 -6.60 -9.80
CA PHE A 27 5.72 -6.80 -9.87
C PHE A 27 5.25 -8.00 -9.04
N SER A 28 6.07 -9.06 -8.95
CA SER A 28 5.77 -10.25 -8.14
C SER A 28 5.75 -9.99 -6.63
N ASP A 29 6.31 -8.87 -6.19
CA ASP A 29 6.39 -8.50 -4.78
C ASP A 29 5.18 -7.71 -4.29
N ILE A 30 4.29 -7.30 -5.20
CA ILE A 30 3.10 -6.52 -4.84
C ILE A 30 2.18 -7.35 -3.93
N ALA A 31 1.91 -6.80 -2.74
CA ALA A 31 1.06 -7.42 -1.71
C ALA A 31 1.56 -8.81 -1.25
N ARG A 32 2.85 -9.05 -1.32
CA ARG A 32 3.49 -10.27 -0.82
C ARG A 32 4.03 -10.03 0.60
N PRO A 33 3.86 -11.00 1.52
CA PRO A 33 4.53 -10.93 2.82
C PRO A 33 6.04 -11.14 2.68
N GLU A 34 6.80 -10.69 3.66
CA GLU A 34 8.18 -11.10 3.83
C GLU A 34 8.27 -12.60 4.10
N ALA A 35 9.36 -13.23 3.63
CA ALA A 35 9.57 -14.66 3.85
C ALA A 35 9.77 -14.95 5.34
N TRP A 36 9.04 -15.92 5.88
CA TRP A 36 9.14 -16.34 7.28
C TRP A 36 8.97 -17.86 7.44
N ASN A 37 9.37 -18.37 8.58
CA ASN A 37 9.17 -19.76 8.96
C ASN A 37 7.92 -19.89 9.84
N ASP A 38 6.77 -20.14 9.20
CA ASP A 38 5.48 -20.33 9.87
C ASP A 38 5.44 -21.71 10.54
N ALA A 39 5.96 -21.81 11.76
CA ALA A 39 6.10 -23.06 12.49
C ALA A 39 4.75 -23.60 12.99
N ASN A 40 3.79 -22.72 13.22
CA ASN A 40 2.45 -23.07 13.72
C ASN A 40 1.36 -23.09 12.64
N SER A 41 1.73 -22.72 11.39
CA SER A 41 0.84 -22.70 10.22
C SER A 41 -0.39 -21.82 10.38
N ASN A 42 -0.22 -20.65 11.04
CA ASN A 42 -1.31 -19.69 11.22
C ASN A 42 -1.31 -18.55 10.18
N GLY A 43 -0.30 -18.48 9.33
CA GLY A 43 -0.17 -17.47 8.27
C GLY A 43 0.31 -16.09 8.75
N THR A 44 0.79 -16.00 9.98
CA THR A 44 1.34 -14.77 10.59
C THR A 44 2.69 -15.08 11.21
N CYS A 45 3.61 -14.13 11.20
CA CYS A 45 4.88 -14.31 11.91
C CYS A 45 4.72 -13.90 13.38
N ASP A 46 4.83 -14.83 14.29
CA ASP A 46 4.67 -14.62 15.73
C ASP A 46 5.53 -15.59 16.58
N ASN A 47 5.39 -15.50 17.91
CA ASN A 47 5.93 -16.47 18.87
C ASN A 47 7.42 -16.83 18.71
N GLY A 48 8.24 -15.89 18.25
CA GLY A 48 9.67 -16.12 18.07
C GLY A 48 10.03 -16.82 16.75
N GLU A 49 9.09 -16.91 15.82
CA GLU A 49 9.33 -17.37 14.45
C GLU A 49 10.35 -16.46 13.76
N THR A 50 11.12 -17.03 12.85
CA THR A 50 12.16 -16.29 12.12
C THR A 50 11.64 -15.80 10.79
N TYR A 51 12.05 -14.62 10.38
CA TYR A 51 11.72 -14.02 9.10
C TYR A 51 12.94 -13.38 8.43
N THR A 52 12.81 -13.02 7.16
CA THR A 52 13.82 -12.27 6.41
C THR A 52 13.32 -10.84 6.24
N ASP A 53 14.02 -9.87 6.84
CA ASP A 53 13.72 -8.43 6.69
C ASP A 53 14.16 -7.95 5.30
N GLU A 54 13.25 -8.05 4.33
CA GLU A 54 13.53 -7.70 2.93
C GLU A 54 13.43 -6.20 2.69
N ASN A 55 12.57 -5.50 3.42
CA ASN A 55 12.40 -4.05 3.26
C ASN A 55 13.29 -3.22 4.20
N LYS A 56 14.03 -3.85 5.13
CA LYS A 56 15.00 -3.24 6.05
C LYS A 56 14.37 -2.30 7.08
N ASN A 57 13.22 -2.65 7.60
CA ASN A 57 12.56 -1.87 8.65
C ASN A 57 12.68 -2.50 10.05
N GLY A 58 13.18 -3.74 10.15
CA GLY A 58 13.39 -4.47 11.41
C GLY A 58 12.12 -5.11 11.98
N GLN A 59 11.06 -5.23 11.19
CA GLN A 59 9.80 -5.86 11.55
C GLN A 59 9.37 -6.80 10.42
N TRP A 60 8.60 -7.83 10.74
CA TRP A 60 7.95 -8.61 9.70
C TRP A 60 6.73 -7.89 9.15
N ASP A 61 6.63 -7.86 7.84
CA ASP A 61 5.52 -7.22 7.14
C ASP A 61 4.70 -8.25 6.32
N ALA A 62 3.39 -8.16 6.45
CA ALA A 62 2.46 -8.90 5.60
C ALA A 62 2.42 -8.34 4.15
N ASP A 63 3.05 -7.21 3.91
CA ASP A 63 3.28 -6.58 2.61
C ASP A 63 4.64 -5.89 2.63
N ILE A 64 5.59 -6.38 1.85
CA ILE A 64 6.98 -5.88 1.81
C ILE A 64 7.13 -4.49 1.19
N GLY A 65 6.03 -3.88 0.73
CA GLY A 65 6.04 -2.57 0.09
C GLY A 65 6.58 -1.48 1.00
N LYS A 66 7.54 -0.70 0.49
CA LYS A 66 8.05 0.49 1.17
C LYS A 66 7.19 1.70 0.86
N SER A 67 6.84 2.49 1.87
CA SER A 67 6.14 3.76 1.66
C SER A 67 6.98 4.73 0.84
N GLY A 68 6.40 5.30 -0.22
CA GLY A 68 7.03 6.31 -1.06
C GLY A 68 7.07 5.98 -2.55
N ASN A 69 7.87 6.75 -3.28
CA ASN A 69 7.97 6.64 -4.74
C ASN A 69 9.02 5.63 -5.22
N GLY A 70 9.70 4.94 -4.30
CA GLY A 70 10.77 4.01 -4.64
C GLY A 70 11.97 4.65 -5.33
N GLY A 71 12.91 3.80 -5.76
CA GLY A 71 14.09 4.15 -6.54
C GLY A 71 13.94 3.85 -8.03
N ALA A 72 15.06 3.83 -8.74
CA ALA A 72 15.12 3.41 -10.13
C ALA A 72 14.73 1.92 -10.25
N ASN A 73 14.04 1.56 -11.32
CA ASN A 73 13.49 0.22 -11.58
C ASN A 73 12.43 -0.29 -10.59
N ASP A 74 12.16 0.40 -9.48
CA ASP A 74 11.12 -0.03 -8.56
C ASP A 74 9.73 0.07 -9.21
N VAL A 75 8.86 -0.84 -8.81
CA VAL A 75 7.45 -0.81 -9.15
C VAL A 75 6.70 -0.03 -8.09
N VAL A 76 5.94 0.99 -8.49
CA VAL A 76 5.19 1.83 -7.57
C VAL A 76 3.70 1.62 -7.76
N VAL A 77 3.04 1.28 -6.67
CA VAL A 77 1.58 1.17 -6.58
C VAL A 77 1.03 2.44 -5.96
N TYR A 78 0.20 3.15 -6.71
CA TYR A 78 -0.54 4.33 -6.26
C TYR A 78 -1.96 3.91 -5.92
N THR A 79 -2.39 4.16 -4.70
CA THR A 79 -3.77 3.93 -4.28
C THR A 79 -4.40 5.27 -3.90
N VAL A 80 -5.47 5.62 -4.58
CA VAL A 80 -6.26 6.83 -4.29
C VAL A 80 -7.61 6.39 -3.74
N LYS A 81 -7.94 6.81 -2.54
CA LYS A 81 -9.25 6.62 -1.91
C LYS A 81 -9.97 7.95 -1.82
N ALA A 82 -11.13 8.06 -2.45
CA ALA A 82 -12.00 9.21 -2.38
C ALA A 82 -13.26 8.86 -1.59
N THR A 83 -13.46 9.50 -0.44
CA THR A 83 -14.65 9.32 0.39
C THR A 83 -15.52 10.57 0.30
N TYR A 84 -16.79 10.40 -0.07
CA TYR A 84 -17.74 11.48 -0.24
C TYR A 84 -19.12 11.12 0.30
N LYS A 85 -19.92 12.13 0.59
CA LYS A 85 -21.35 11.97 0.92
C LYS A 85 -22.18 12.33 -0.31
N PRO A 86 -22.99 11.41 -0.87
CA PRO A 86 -23.87 11.74 -1.98
C PRO A 86 -24.90 12.78 -1.57
N LEU A 87 -25.17 13.74 -2.45
CA LEU A 87 -26.17 14.78 -2.25
C LEU A 87 -27.60 14.20 -2.17
N PHE A 88 -27.82 13.08 -2.84
CA PHE A 88 -29.10 12.36 -2.84
C PHE A 88 -28.88 10.94 -2.29
N PRO A 89 -29.27 10.68 -1.03
CA PRO A 89 -29.18 9.34 -0.46
C PRO A 89 -30.16 8.40 -1.15
N ILE A 90 -29.68 7.23 -1.60
CA ILE A 90 -30.54 6.17 -2.13
C ILE A 90 -30.94 5.27 -0.96
N PRO A 91 -32.24 5.22 -0.59
CA PRO A 91 -32.71 4.36 0.49
C PRO A 91 -32.34 2.90 0.23
N GLY A 92 -31.79 2.23 1.24
CA GLY A 92 -31.41 0.81 1.17
C GLY A 92 -30.01 0.53 0.60
N LEU A 93 -29.31 1.52 0.06
CA LEU A 93 -27.96 1.36 -0.53
C LEU A 93 -26.86 2.11 0.24
N THR A 94 -27.18 2.75 1.34
CA THR A 94 -26.28 3.58 2.12
C THR A 94 -26.01 2.99 3.50
N ASN A 95 -24.76 2.99 3.92
CA ASN A 95 -24.39 2.76 5.31
C ASN A 95 -25.01 3.83 6.21
N ARG A 96 -25.06 3.60 7.53
CA ARG A 96 -25.58 4.55 8.52
C ARG A 96 -25.00 5.95 8.37
N ASP A 97 -23.73 6.06 7.93
CA ASP A 97 -23.01 7.34 7.77
C ASP A 97 -23.24 8.00 6.41
N ASN A 98 -24.03 7.38 5.51
CA ASN A 98 -24.32 7.88 4.16
C ASN A 98 -23.05 8.30 3.37
N SER A 99 -21.90 7.67 3.66
CA SER A 99 -20.64 7.91 2.96
C SER A 99 -20.34 6.81 1.95
N ARG A 100 -19.67 7.18 0.86
CA ARG A 100 -19.19 6.24 -0.16
C ARG A 100 -17.70 6.43 -0.37
N THR A 101 -16.99 5.31 -0.55
CA THR A 101 -15.55 5.31 -0.84
C THR A 101 -15.33 4.70 -2.21
N LEU A 102 -14.65 5.44 -3.07
CA LEU A 102 -14.12 4.96 -4.33
C LEU A 102 -12.61 4.74 -4.17
N THR A 103 -12.11 3.62 -4.68
CA THR A 103 -10.69 3.32 -4.69
C THR A 103 -10.21 3.14 -6.12
N ALA A 104 -9.18 3.87 -6.48
CA ALA A 104 -8.47 3.72 -7.75
C ALA A 104 -7.03 3.30 -7.48
N ILE A 105 -6.53 2.33 -8.24
CA ILE A 105 -5.16 1.82 -8.13
C ILE A 105 -4.48 1.98 -9.48
N ALA A 106 -3.25 2.51 -9.46
CA ALA A 106 -2.40 2.59 -10.64
C ALA A 106 -1.02 2.00 -10.29
N VAL A 107 -0.46 1.22 -11.19
CA VAL A 107 0.85 0.61 -11.03
C VAL A 107 1.78 1.15 -12.12
N ARG A 108 3.00 1.53 -11.73
CA ARG A 108 4.01 2.07 -12.63
C ARG A 108 5.39 1.52 -12.28
N LYS A 109 6.21 1.22 -13.27
CA LYS A 109 7.64 0.94 -13.10
C LYS A 109 8.44 2.21 -13.32
N ASN A 110 9.35 2.51 -12.39
CA ASN A 110 10.24 3.68 -12.50
C ASN A 110 11.29 3.48 -13.58
N GLN A 111 11.77 4.58 -14.17
CA GLN A 111 12.81 4.55 -15.19
C GLN A 111 14.16 4.16 -14.58
N PRO A 112 15.02 3.45 -15.33
CA PRO A 112 16.31 2.95 -14.84
C PRO A 112 17.43 4.01 -14.96
N TYR A 113 17.24 5.20 -14.36
CA TYR A 113 18.28 6.27 -14.42
C TYR A 113 19.34 6.16 -13.33
N ALA A 114 19.17 5.26 -12.37
CA ALA A 114 20.09 5.02 -11.28
C ALA A 114 20.11 3.53 -10.91
N LEU A 115 20.98 3.15 -10.00
CA LEU A 115 20.96 1.79 -9.44
C LEU A 115 19.73 1.62 -8.54
N GLN A 116 19.05 0.49 -8.70
CA GLN A 116 17.98 0.08 -7.82
C GLN A 116 18.53 -0.23 -6.43
N SER A 117 17.85 0.18 -5.37
CA SER A 117 18.22 -0.17 -4.02
C SER A 117 18.07 -1.68 -3.80
N SER A 118 19.09 -2.32 -3.22
CA SER A 118 19.00 -3.74 -2.88
C SER A 118 17.99 -3.98 -1.76
N TYR A 119 17.28 -5.09 -1.85
CA TYR A 119 16.48 -5.61 -0.74
C TYR A 119 17.37 -6.15 0.37
N GLY A 120 16.81 -6.26 1.56
CA GLY A 120 17.46 -6.85 2.71
C GLY A 120 17.45 -8.37 2.68
N SER A 121 18.36 -8.96 3.44
CA SER A 121 18.41 -10.40 3.70
C SER A 121 18.73 -10.68 5.16
N ALA A 122 18.59 -9.69 6.04
CA ALA A 122 18.83 -9.84 7.46
C ALA A 122 17.74 -10.74 8.07
N ALA A 123 18.16 -11.68 8.95
CA ALA A 123 17.23 -12.48 9.70
C ALA A 123 16.69 -11.70 10.90
N GLY A 124 15.39 -11.77 11.12
CA GLY A 124 14.70 -11.25 12.30
C GLY A 124 13.96 -12.36 13.05
N SER A 125 13.39 -12.01 14.19
CA SER A 125 12.52 -12.89 14.96
C SER A 125 11.25 -12.12 15.32
N CYS A 126 10.11 -12.69 15.04
CA CYS A 126 8.81 -12.14 15.40
C CYS A 126 8.53 -12.26 16.88
N ARG A 127 7.70 -11.38 17.43
CA ARG A 127 7.34 -11.31 18.86
C ARG A 127 5.84 -11.21 19.03
#